data_d7778f2cc9b8687f9fb3cedc452295b1
#
_entry.id   d7778f2cc9b8687f9fb3cedc452295b1
#
_cell.length_a   1.000
_cell.length_b   1.000
_cell.length_c   1.000
_cell.angle_alpha   90.00
_cell.angle_beta   90.00
_cell.angle_gamma   90.00
#
_symmetry.space_group_name_H-M   'P 1'
#
loop_
_entity.id
_entity.type
_entity.pdbx_description
1 polymer ?
#
loop_
_entity_poly.entity_id
_entity_poly.type
_entity_poly.pdbx_seq_one_letter_code
_entity_poly.pdbx_strand_id
1 'polypeptide(L)'
;MSSGETELIVPSVYTQNDYKRHMSINLDTGLWQCFKTGNKGNFIQLYAFLEGITYNQAEADILFKEFDGQIESITSAPTKPVSTLYEEHPIEKFGLRSIMLDDYESEDRLVQKAWTFLYERKLFNLETGESKYYVPTQGRYSGRLLIPFVRDSEIFYFQARTLGAETPKYLNPSDYWPRPSHILYPYDEEADHLVVCEGPLDAISLQIQGVNATCTMGCSVSDYQVEALKEFDGKIIIGYDNDEAGKRGVSKFDYLRR
;
A
#
# COMPACT_ATOMS: atom_id res chain seq x y z
N MET A 1 25.72 -6.25 35.09
CA MET A 1 24.80 -5.20 34.62
C MET A 1 23.71 -5.91 33.86
N SER A 2 22.48 -5.85 34.35
CA SER A 2 21.36 -6.66 33.82
C SER A 2 20.86 -6.10 32.51
N SER A 3 20.77 -6.96 31.51
CA SER A 3 20.29 -6.67 30.15
C SER A 3 18.77 -6.49 30.06
N GLY A 4 18.12 -5.97 31.09
CA GLY A 4 16.66 -5.98 31.21
C GLY A 4 15.96 -4.62 31.12
N GLU A 5 16.69 -3.51 30.97
CA GLU A 5 16.08 -2.17 31.06
C GLU A 5 15.86 -1.51 29.68
N THR A 6 16.18 -2.16 28.58
CA THR A 6 16.10 -1.56 27.22
C THR A 6 14.89 -2.00 26.41
N GLU A 7 14.07 -2.91 26.91
CA GLU A 7 12.87 -3.37 26.21
C GLU A 7 11.57 -2.87 26.88
N LEU A 8 10.77 -2.17 26.09
CA LEU A 8 9.44 -1.73 26.47
C LEU A 8 8.39 -2.72 25.93
N ILE A 9 7.61 -3.32 26.83
CA ILE A 9 6.52 -4.24 26.48
C ILE A 9 5.20 -3.49 26.53
N VAL A 10 4.53 -3.38 25.37
CA VAL A 10 3.31 -2.59 25.19
C VAL A 10 2.20 -3.41 24.53
N PRO A 11 0.93 -2.98 24.65
CA PRO A 11 -0.13 -3.52 23.82
C PRO A 11 0.20 -3.40 22.33
N SER A 12 -0.13 -4.41 21.56
CA SER A 12 0.07 -4.38 20.12
C SER A 12 -0.85 -3.33 19.48
N VAL A 13 -0.28 -2.43 18.70
CA VAL A 13 -1.01 -1.46 17.87
C VAL A 13 -1.67 -2.10 16.65
N TYR A 14 -1.39 -3.37 16.40
CA TYR A 14 -1.91 -4.16 15.27
C TYR A 14 -3.07 -5.07 15.68
N THR A 15 -3.53 -5.01 16.92
CA THR A 15 -4.65 -5.81 17.41
C THR A 15 -5.42 -5.03 18.47
N GLN A 16 -6.75 -4.99 18.33
CA GLN A 16 -7.59 -4.41 19.36
C GLN A 16 -7.53 -5.23 20.67
N ASN A 17 -7.63 -4.53 21.81
CA ASN A 17 -7.75 -5.12 23.13
C ASN A 17 -6.60 -6.09 23.49
N ASP A 18 -5.36 -5.75 23.15
CA ASP A 18 -4.20 -6.56 23.51
C ASP A 18 -3.78 -6.38 24.97
N TYR A 19 -4.60 -6.88 25.89
CA TYR A 19 -4.33 -6.80 27.34
C TYR A 19 -3.07 -7.55 27.78
N LYS A 20 -2.56 -8.48 26.95
CA LYS A 20 -1.37 -9.28 27.26
C LYS A 20 -0.07 -8.63 26.81
N ARG A 21 -0.14 -7.48 26.13
CA ARG A 21 1.02 -6.71 25.67
C ARG A 21 1.98 -7.55 24.82
N HIS A 22 1.54 -7.94 23.63
CA HIS A 22 2.32 -8.80 22.73
C HIS A 22 3.32 -8.03 21.83
N MET A 23 3.67 -6.81 22.14
CA MET A 23 4.62 -6.02 21.37
C MET A 23 5.80 -5.59 22.24
N SER A 24 7.01 -5.87 21.77
CA SER A 24 8.27 -5.43 22.39
C SER A 24 8.92 -4.36 21.52
N ILE A 25 9.43 -3.31 22.14
CA ILE A 25 10.19 -2.23 21.53
C ILE A 25 11.54 -2.15 22.25
N ASN A 26 12.63 -2.33 21.51
CA ASN A 26 13.97 -2.12 22.04
C ASN A 26 14.30 -0.63 21.98
N LEU A 27 14.50 -0.01 23.13
CA LEU A 27 14.68 1.44 23.25
C LEU A 27 16.07 1.93 22.77
N ASP A 28 17.07 1.04 22.73
CA ASP A 28 18.41 1.40 22.27
C ASP A 28 18.51 1.40 20.75
N THR A 29 17.84 0.45 20.10
CA THR A 29 17.90 0.26 18.66
C THR A 29 16.70 0.80 17.91
N GLY A 30 15.61 1.11 18.61
CA GLY A 30 14.32 1.48 18.01
C GLY A 30 13.65 0.35 17.23
N LEU A 31 14.14 -0.90 17.35
CA LEU A 31 13.52 -2.05 16.71
C LEU A 31 12.36 -2.57 17.56
N TRP A 32 11.31 -2.99 16.90
CA TRP A 32 10.12 -3.54 17.57
C TRP A 32 9.64 -4.82 16.88
N GLN A 33 8.95 -5.65 17.66
CA GLN A 33 8.30 -6.86 17.19
C GLN A 33 6.98 -7.09 17.94
N CYS A 34 5.92 -7.42 17.19
CA CYS A 34 4.67 -7.92 17.72
C CYS A 34 4.65 -9.45 17.65
N PHE A 35 4.64 -10.11 18.79
CA PHE A 35 4.65 -11.58 18.89
C PHE A 35 3.32 -12.22 18.48
N LYS A 36 2.22 -11.44 18.48
CA LYS A 36 0.89 -11.93 18.10
C LYS A 36 0.68 -11.93 16.58
N THR A 37 1.16 -10.90 15.90
CA THR A 37 0.96 -10.72 14.46
C THR A 37 2.19 -11.06 13.62
N GLY A 38 3.36 -11.20 14.26
CA GLY A 38 4.65 -11.37 13.58
C GLY A 38 5.18 -10.10 12.94
N ASN A 39 4.47 -8.97 13.04
CA ASN A 39 4.92 -7.69 12.54
C ASN A 39 6.15 -7.21 13.30
N LYS A 40 7.10 -6.63 12.58
CA LYS A 40 8.34 -6.08 13.14
C LYS A 40 8.87 -4.96 12.27
N GLY A 41 9.67 -4.08 12.84
CA GLY A 41 10.25 -2.96 12.10
C GLY A 41 11.12 -2.07 12.98
N ASN A 42 11.40 -0.87 12.49
CA ASN A 42 12.08 0.18 13.23
C ASN A 42 11.08 1.23 13.76
N PHE A 43 11.59 2.15 14.59
CA PHE A 43 10.77 3.19 15.23
C PHE A 43 10.06 4.09 14.21
N ILE A 44 10.71 4.47 13.11
CA ILE A 44 10.12 5.31 12.07
C ILE A 44 8.92 4.62 11.42
N GLN A 45 9.03 3.31 11.16
CA GLN A 45 7.91 2.52 10.62
C GLN A 45 6.73 2.42 11.59
N LEU A 46 7.01 2.30 12.89
CA LEU A 46 5.97 2.30 13.92
C LEU A 46 5.29 3.66 14.02
N TYR A 47 6.07 4.74 14.00
CA TYR A 47 5.56 6.10 14.06
C TYR A 47 4.71 6.41 12.81
N ALA A 48 5.20 6.06 11.63
CA ALA A 48 4.44 6.20 10.37
C ALA A 48 3.10 5.48 10.43
N PHE A 49 3.08 4.28 10.99
CA PHE A 49 1.86 3.50 11.16
C PHE A 49 0.88 4.17 12.13
N LEU A 50 1.36 4.65 13.28
CA LEU A 50 0.52 5.27 14.32
C LEU A 50 -0.09 6.60 13.86
N GLU A 51 0.66 7.37 13.08
CA GLU A 51 0.23 8.69 12.58
C GLU A 51 -0.48 8.60 11.22
N GLY A 52 -0.55 7.41 10.61
CA GLY A 52 -1.17 7.22 9.29
C GLY A 52 -0.45 7.93 8.15
N ILE A 53 0.85 8.15 8.28
CA ILE A 53 1.70 8.89 7.33
C ILE A 53 2.72 7.97 6.66
N THR A 54 3.36 8.46 5.61
CA THR A 54 4.42 7.71 4.93
C THR A 54 5.70 7.62 5.77
N TYR A 55 6.58 6.65 5.47
CA TYR A 55 7.88 6.52 6.14
C TYR A 55 8.70 7.82 6.07
N ASN A 56 8.75 8.46 4.90
CA ASN A 56 9.51 9.69 4.70
C ASN A 56 8.93 10.86 5.50
N GLN A 57 7.60 10.97 5.58
CA GLN A 57 6.95 11.96 6.44
C GLN A 57 7.25 11.70 7.91
N ALA A 58 7.19 10.44 8.34
CA ALA A 58 7.52 10.06 9.71
C ALA A 58 8.98 10.36 10.07
N GLU A 59 9.92 10.08 9.15
CA GLU A 59 11.33 10.40 9.31
C GLU A 59 11.55 11.92 9.41
N ALA A 60 10.92 12.69 8.54
CA ALA A 60 10.97 14.16 8.58
C ALA A 60 10.38 14.71 9.89
N ASP A 61 9.22 14.20 10.33
CA ASP A 61 8.58 14.63 11.58
C ASP A 61 9.44 14.34 12.82
N ILE A 62 10.08 13.17 12.85
CA ILE A 62 10.96 12.80 13.95
C ILE A 62 12.19 13.70 13.99
N LEU A 63 12.83 13.92 12.83
CA LEU A 63 13.95 14.83 12.70
C LEU A 63 13.56 16.26 13.10
N PHE A 64 12.38 16.73 12.69
CA PHE A 64 11.91 18.08 13.05
C PHE A 64 11.67 18.23 14.56
N LYS A 65 11.08 17.21 15.20
CA LYS A 65 10.87 17.19 16.66
C LYS A 65 12.17 17.12 17.45
N GLU A 66 13.20 16.43 16.94
CA GLU A 66 14.54 16.43 17.56
C GLU A 66 15.22 17.81 17.42
N PHE A 67 14.99 18.54 16.31
CA PHE A 67 15.57 19.85 16.08
C PHE A 67 14.87 20.99 16.88
N ASP A 68 13.58 20.91 17.11
CA ASP A 68 12.81 21.95 17.81
C ASP A 68 13.25 22.13 19.28
N GLY A 69 13.91 21.14 19.85
CA GLY A 69 14.52 21.21 21.20
C GLY A 69 15.93 21.79 21.26
N GLN A 70 16.59 22.05 20.11
CA GLN A 70 18.01 22.51 20.03
C GLN A 70 18.23 23.83 19.27
N ILE A 71 17.17 24.55 18.88
CA ILE A 71 17.28 25.75 18.02
C ILE A 71 17.92 26.97 18.72
N GLU A 72 18.20 26.95 20.02
CA GLU A 72 18.87 28.08 20.68
C GLU A 72 20.38 28.19 20.41
N SER A 73 21.03 27.30 19.68
CA SER A 73 22.48 27.31 19.52
C SER A 73 23.06 27.15 18.10
N ILE A 74 22.26 27.11 17.05
CA ILE A 74 22.79 26.96 15.67
C ILE A 74 22.33 28.13 14.77
N THR A 75 23.14 29.15 14.70
CA THR A 75 22.96 30.32 13.78
C THR A 75 23.58 30.09 12.40
N SER A 76 23.69 28.89 11.90
CA SER A 76 24.04 28.60 10.50
C SER A 76 23.08 27.57 9.94
N ALA A 77 22.01 28.04 9.31
CA ALA A 77 21.09 27.22 8.57
C ALA A 77 21.80 26.45 7.45
N PRO A 78 21.57 25.14 7.27
CA PRO A 78 21.97 24.47 6.05
C PRO A 78 21.20 25.09 4.87
N THR A 79 21.92 25.56 3.87
CA THR A 79 21.42 26.30 2.71
C THR A 79 20.68 25.45 1.68
N LYS A 80 19.94 24.42 2.11
CA LYS A 80 18.96 23.74 1.27
C LYS A 80 17.60 23.83 1.95
N PRO A 81 16.59 24.43 1.30
CA PRO A 81 15.25 24.44 1.84
C PRO A 81 14.71 23.02 1.97
N VAL A 82 14.03 22.74 3.07
CA VAL A 82 13.38 21.45 3.37
C VAL A 82 12.40 21.02 2.26
N SER A 83 11.92 21.94 1.45
CA SER A 83 11.12 21.69 0.24
C SER A 83 11.81 20.80 -0.82
N THR A 84 13.14 20.69 -0.83
CA THR A 84 13.86 19.85 -1.79
C THR A 84 13.96 18.38 -1.39
N LEU A 85 13.54 17.98 -0.19
CA LEU A 85 13.45 16.59 0.23
C LEU A 85 12.12 15.91 -0.20
N TYR A 86 11.15 16.69 -0.68
CA TYR A 86 9.81 16.24 -1.09
C TYR A 86 9.59 16.19 -2.61
N GLU A 87 10.60 16.56 -3.44
CA GLU A 87 10.40 16.80 -4.87
C GLU A 87 10.51 15.58 -5.78
N GLU A 88 10.89 14.40 -5.30
CA GLU A 88 10.81 13.19 -6.13
C GLU A 88 9.93 12.15 -5.46
N HIS A 89 8.68 12.10 -5.86
CA HIS A 89 7.82 10.95 -5.54
C HIS A 89 8.61 9.69 -5.91
N PRO A 90 8.83 8.72 -4.98
CA PRO A 90 9.74 7.60 -5.23
C PRO A 90 9.36 6.75 -6.45
N ILE A 91 8.17 6.95 -6.97
CA ILE A 91 7.68 6.28 -8.18
C ILE A 91 8.18 6.96 -9.47
N GLU A 92 8.44 8.26 -9.49
CA GLU A 92 8.92 9.01 -10.67
C GLU A 92 10.29 8.55 -11.14
N LYS A 93 11.14 8.10 -10.22
CA LYS A 93 12.47 7.54 -10.54
C LYS A 93 12.44 6.31 -11.46
N PHE A 94 11.28 5.69 -11.64
CA PHE A 94 11.14 4.54 -12.53
C PHE A 94 10.83 4.93 -13.99
N GLY A 95 10.72 6.23 -14.29
CA GLY A 95 10.42 6.71 -15.64
C GLY A 95 9.07 6.16 -16.10
N LEU A 96 7.99 6.66 -15.51
CA LEU A 96 6.65 6.14 -15.78
C LEU A 96 6.14 6.60 -17.14
N ARG A 97 5.82 5.64 -18.02
CA ARG A 97 5.11 5.86 -19.27
C ARG A 97 3.65 5.50 -19.08
N SER A 98 2.76 6.48 -19.14
CA SER A 98 1.31 6.24 -19.10
C SER A 98 0.88 5.48 -20.35
N ILE A 99 -0.12 4.60 -20.21
CA ILE A 99 -0.71 3.85 -21.30
C ILE A 99 -2.03 4.52 -21.67
N MET A 100 -2.14 4.92 -22.95
CA MET A 100 -3.32 5.59 -23.49
C MET A 100 -4.06 4.68 -24.48
N LEU A 101 -5.31 4.98 -24.76
CA LEU A 101 -6.13 4.17 -25.67
C LEU A 101 -5.57 4.19 -27.11
N ASP A 102 -4.92 5.27 -27.53
CA ASP A 102 -4.29 5.43 -28.84
C ASP A 102 -2.90 4.78 -28.98
N ASP A 103 -2.37 4.18 -27.89
CA ASP A 103 -1.11 3.44 -27.91
C ASP A 103 -1.20 2.07 -28.65
N TYR A 104 -2.32 1.75 -29.27
CA TYR A 104 -2.51 0.48 -29.99
C TYR A 104 -1.53 0.29 -31.18
N GLU A 105 -1.01 1.36 -31.77
CA GLU A 105 0.00 1.37 -32.84
C GLU A 105 1.43 1.63 -32.35
N SER A 106 1.66 1.61 -31.03
CA SER A 106 3.00 1.86 -30.48
C SER A 106 4.02 0.86 -30.99
N GLU A 107 5.19 1.35 -31.42
CA GLU A 107 6.32 0.49 -31.80
C GLU A 107 7.02 -0.14 -30.58
N ASP A 108 6.78 0.39 -29.38
CA ASP A 108 7.29 -0.19 -28.15
C ASP A 108 6.51 -1.46 -27.77
N ARG A 109 7.19 -2.60 -27.84
CA ARG A 109 6.61 -3.91 -27.55
C ARG A 109 6.05 -4.03 -26.14
N LEU A 110 6.60 -3.30 -25.18
CA LEU A 110 6.13 -3.33 -23.80
C LEU A 110 4.84 -2.52 -23.67
N VAL A 111 4.77 -1.36 -24.30
CA VAL A 111 3.56 -0.52 -24.40
C VAL A 111 2.45 -1.31 -25.10
N GLN A 112 2.75 -1.97 -26.23
CA GLN A 112 1.77 -2.82 -26.92
C GLN A 112 1.24 -3.97 -26.05
N LYS A 113 2.13 -4.66 -25.32
CA LYS A 113 1.71 -5.72 -24.39
C LYS A 113 0.81 -5.17 -23.26
N ALA A 114 1.18 -4.02 -22.71
CA ALA A 114 0.37 -3.36 -21.67
C ALA A 114 -0.98 -2.94 -22.23
N TRP A 115 -0.99 -2.32 -23.41
CA TRP A 115 -2.23 -1.92 -24.12
C TRP A 115 -3.16 -3.12 -24.35
N THR A 116 -2.65 -4.19 -24.97
CA THR A 116 -3.43 -5.41 -25.24
C THR A 116 -4.01 -5.98 -23.94
N PHE A 117 -3.18 -6.05 -22.90
CA PHE A 117 -3.60 -6.54 -21.59
C PHE A 117 -4.75 -5.72 -20.98
N LEU A 118 -4.68 -4.39 -21.07
CA LEU A 118 -5.68 -3.47 -20.55
C LEU A 118 -6.95 -3.50 -21.39
N TYR A 119 -6.80 -3.54 -22.72
CA TYR A 119 -7.91 -3.55 -23.66
C TYR A 119 -8.77 -4.82 -23.54
N GLU A 120 -8.14 -6.00 -23.50
CA GLU A 120 -8.83 -7.27 -23.33
C GLU A 120 -9.62 -7.35 -22.01
N ARG A 121 -9.17 -6.61 -20.98
CA ARG A 121 -9.81 -6.53 -19.65
C ARG A 121 -10.75 -5.33 -19.48
N LYS A 122 -10.92 -4.53 -20.53
CA LYS A 122 -11.77 -3.32 -20.50
C LYS A 122 -11.37 -2.34 -19.40
N LEU A 123 -10.07 -2.12 -19.22
CA LEU A 123 -9.51 -1.29 -18.15
C LEU A 123 -9.14 0.13 -18.62
N PHE A 124 -9.56 0.54 -19.83
CA PHE A 124 -9.51 1.92 -20.28
C PHE A 124 -10.80 2.67 -19.94
N ASN A 125 -10.67 3.95 -19.62
CA ASN A 125 -11.79 4.86 -19.68
C ASN A 125 -12.09 5.19 -21.15
N LEU A 126 -13.20 4.69 -21.67
CA LEU A 126 -13.54 4.86 -23.08
C LEU A 126 -13.99 6.29 -23.44
N GLU A 127 -14.36 7.10 -22.45
CA GLU A 127 -14.75 8.50 -22.67
C GLU A 127 -13.53 9.40 -22.81
N THR A 128 -12.50 9.22 -22.00
CA THR A 128 -11.29 10.05 -22.00
C THR A 128 -10.13 9.44 -22.81
N GLY A 129 -10.20 8.15 -23.12
CA GLY A 129 -9.10 7.39 -23.70
C GLY A 129 -7.92 7.13 -22.75
N GLU A 130 -8.07 7.54 -21.49
CA GLU A 130 -7.01 7.39 -20.48
C GLU A 130 -7.06 6.03 -19.81
N SER A 131 -5.90 5.55 -19.41
CA SER A 131 -5.77 4.54 -18.38
C SER A 131 -5.06 5.12 -17.17
N LYS A 132 -5.32 4.54 -16.00
CA LYS A 132 -4.61 4.90 -14.76
C LYS A 132 -3.33 4.06 -14.57
N TYR A 133 -2.82 3.45 -15.63
CA TYR A 133 -1.72 2.49 -15.57
C TYR A 133 -0.47 3.02 -16.24
N TYR A 134 0.66 2.53 -15.77
CA TYR A 134 1.97 2.95 -16.26
C TYR A 134 2.83 1.74 -16.59
N VAL A 135 3.79 1.96 -17.50
CA VAL A 135 4.89 1.04 -17.71
C VAL A 135 6.18 1.72 -17.25
N PRO A 136 6.84 1.19 -16.21
CA PRO A 136 8.15 1.67 -15.79
C PRO A 136 9.19 1.36 -16.87
N THR A 137 9.92 2.39 -17.31
CA THR A 137 10.95 2.25 -18.37
C THR A 137 12.31 1.86 -17.80
N GLN A 138 12.50 2.00 -16.49
CA GLN A 138 13.76 1.70 -15.83
C GLN A 138 13.58 1.16 -14.41
N GLY A 139 14.65 0.58 -13.87
CA GLY A 139 14.70 0.06 -12.51
C GLY A 139 14.02 -1.30 -12.33
N ARG A 140 13.80 -1.68 -11.08
CA ARG A 140 13.32 -3.01 -10.64
C ARG A 140 11.97 -3.42 -11.25
N TYR A 141 11.13 -2.46 -11.59
CA TYR A 141 9.78 -2.71 -12.09
C TYR A 141 9.67 -2.61 -13.61
N SER A 142 10.79 -2.34 -14.30
CA SER A 142 10.82 -2.32 -15.77
C SER A 142 10.26 -3.61 -16.36
N GLY A 143 9.51 -3.49 -17.43
CA GLY A 143 8.87 -4.64 -18.09
C GLY A 143 7.55 -5.08 -17.46
N ARG A 144 7.03 -4.36 -16.46
CA ARG A 144 5.78 -4.67 -15.77
C ARG A 144 4.74 -3.57 -15.98
N LEU A 145 3.47 -3.94 -15.80
CA LEU A 145 2.38 -2.98 -15.67
C LEU A 145 2.30 -2.51 -14.22
N LEU A 146 2.43 -1.23 -14.00
CA LEU A 146 2.28 -0.61 -12.69
C LEU A 146 0.83 -0.21 -12.49
N ILE A 147 0.24 -0.71 -11.42
CA ILE A 147 -1.13 -0.48 -10.98
C ILE A 147 -1.07 0.44 -9.77
N PRO A 148 -1.35 1.74 -9.91
CA PRO A 148 -1.26 2.68 -8.80
C PRO A 148 -2.48 2.59 -7.89
N PHE A 149 -2.28 2.84 -6.60
CA PHE A 149 -3.31 3.07 -5.61
C PHE A 149 -3.28 4.55 -5.27
N VAL A 150 -4.35 5.25 -5.63
CA VAL A 150 -4.42 6.71 -5.56
C VAL A 150 -5.39 7.13 -4.47
N ARG A 151 -4.97 8.08 -3.64
CA ARG A 151 -5.80 8.79 -2.67
C ARG A 151 -5.44 10.28 -2.74
N ASP A 152 -6.42 11.15 -2.72
CA ASP A 152 -6.21 12.61 -2.79
C ASP A 152 -5.30 13.05 -3.96
N SER A 153 -5.44 12.38 -5.12
CA SER A 153 -4.62 12.58 -6.33
C SER A 153 -3.15 12.16 -6.21
N GLU A 154 -2.74 11.54 -5.11
CA GLU A 154 -1.38 11.04 -4.88
C GLU A 154 -1.34 9.51 -4.91
N ILE A 155 -0.27 8.96 -5.48
CA ILE A 155 -0.04 7.51 -5.47
C ILE A 155 0.59 7.14 -4.12
N PHE A 156 -0.20 6.58 -3.20
CA PHE A 156 0.27 6.15 -1.89
C PHE A 156 0.78 4.70 -1.87
N TYR A 157 0.48 3.92 -2.92
CA TYR A 157 0.96 2.55 -3.10
C TYR A 157 0.86 2.13 -4.56
N PHE A 158 1.49 1.03 -4.93
CA PHE A 158 1.32 0.40 -6.24
C PHE A 158 1.62 -1.10 -6.21
N GLN A 159 1.13 -1.82 -7.19
CA GLN A 159 1.61 -3.16 -7.54
C GLN A 159 2.14 -3.18 -8.97
N ALA A 160 3.26 -3.86 -9.19
CA ALA A 160 3.84 -4.03 -10.52
C ALA A 160 3.62 -5.47 -11.02
N ARG A 161 2.66 -5.64 -11.93
CA ARG A 161 2.27 -6.94 -12.50
C ARG A 161 3.13 -7.28 -13.71
N THR A 162 3.61 -8.53 -13.79
CA THR A 162 4.24 -8.99 -15.04
C THR A 162 3.25 -9.04 -16.20
N LEU A 163 3.72 -8.67 -17.37
CA LEU A 163 3.01 -8.83 -18.66
C LEU A 163 3.47 -10.07 -19.41
N GLY A 164 4.31 -10.90 -18.82
CA GLY A 164 4.86 -12.13 -19.36
C GLY A 164 4.77 -13.30 -18.38
N ALA A 165 5.73 -14.20 -18.47
CA ALA A 165 5.82 -15.41 -17.65
C ALA A 165 6.74 -15.25 -16.43
N GLU A 166 7.25 -14.03 -16.17
CA GLU A 166 8.18 -13.77 -15.07
C GLU A 166 7.51 -14.00 -13.71
N THR A 167 8.27 -14.56 -12.78
CA THR A 167 7.85 -14.75 -11.40
C THR A 167 8.61 -13.83 -10.46
N PRO A 168 7.98 -13.32 -9.40
CA PRO A 168 6.57 -13.47 -9.07
C PRO A 168 5.65 -12.65 -9.98
N LYS A 169 4.38 -13.06 -10.07
CA LYS A 169 3.34 -12.40 -10.90
C LYS A 169 3.17 -10.91 -10.53
N TYR A 170 3.24 -10.59 -9.24
CA TYR A 170 3.21 -9.23 -8.72
C TYR A 170 4.48 -8.93 -7.92
N LEU A 171 5.01 -7.72 -8.08
CA LEU A 171 6.00 -7.12 -7.19
C LEU A 171 5.35 -5.96 -6.45
N ASN A 172 5.58 -5.93 -5.15
CA ASN A 172 5.19 -4.82 -4.30
C ASN A 172 6.33 -3.80 -4.18
N PRO A 173 6.04 -2.56 -3.81
CA PRO A 173 7.08 -1.60 -3.45
C PRO A 173 7.99 -2.14 -2.34
N SER A 174 9.22 -1.64 -2.31
CA SER A 174 10.19 -1.95 -1.25
C SER A 174 9.98 -1.06 -0.02
N ASP A 175 10.84 -1.17 0.92
CA ASP A 175 10.82 -0.80 2.34
C ASP A 175 10.26 0.58 2.76
N TYR A 176 10.05 1.51 1.83
CA TYR A 176 9.52 2.86 2.09
C TYR A 176 7.99 2.98 1.94
N TRP A 177 7.30 1.89 1.66
CA TRP A 177 5.88 1.87 1.38
C TRP A 177 5.12 1.07 2.44
N PRO A 178 3.82 1.32 2.64
CA PRO A 178 3.00 0.49 3.50
C PRO A 178 3.11 -0.98 3.09
N ARG A 179 2.94 -1.90 4.03
CA ARG A 179 2.90 -3.33 3.70
C ARG A 179 1.58 -3.66 3.02
N PRO A 180 1.56 -4.58 2.04
CA PRO A 180 0.32 -5.03 1.40
C PRO A 180 -0.76 -5.44 2.41
N SER A 181 -0.35 -6.08 3.51
CA SER A 181 -1.24 -6.50 4.59
C SER A 181 -1.86 -5.37 5.41
N HIS A 182 -1.45 -4.13 5.22
CA HIS A 182 -1.94 -2.96 5.97
C HIS A 182 -2.77 -2.01 5.13
N ILE A 183 -3.03 -2.35 3.88
CA ILE A 183 -3.78 -1.49 2.98
C ILE A 183 -4.89 -2.27 2.29
N LEU A 184 -5.92 -1.54 1.91
CA LEU A 184 -6.96 -1.93 0.98
C LEU A 184 -6.83 -1.07 -0.27
N TYR A 185 -7.25 -1.58 -1.42
CA TYR A 185 -7.37 -0.75 -2.61
C TYR A 185 -8.42 0.35 -2.35
N PRO A 186 -8.19 1.60 -2.82
CA PRO A 186 -9.12 2.70 -2.56
C PRO A 186 -10.55 2.39 -3.01
N TYR A 187 -11.51 2.74 -2.17
CA TYR A 187 -12.95 2.55 -2.38
C TYR A 187 -13.72 3.74 -1.80
N ASP A 188 -14.98 3.85 -2.11
CA ASP A 188 -15.90 4.83 -1.53
C ASP A 188 -16.38 4.35 -0.16
N GLU A 189 -15.99 5.05 0.89
CA GLU A 189 -16.35 4.74 2.29
C GLU A 189 -17.80 5.08 2.63
N GLU A 190 -18.46 5.95 1.84
CA GLU A 190 -19.85 6.40 2.05
C GLU A 190 -20.89 5.56 1.27
N ALA A 191 -20.43 4.57 0.50
CA ALA A 191 -21.34 3.76 -0.31
C ALA A 191 -22.12 2.72 0.52
N ASP A 192 -23.33 2.35 0.06
CA ASP A 192 -24.18 1.36 0.72
C ASP A 192 -23.62 -0.07 0.70
N HIS A 193 -22.69 -0.36 -0.20
CA HIS A 193 -22.09 -1.69 -0.33
C HIS A 193 -20.65 -1.61 -0.82
N LEU A 194 -19.86 -2.63 -0.48
CA LEU A 194 -18.47 -2.79 -0.86
C LEU A 194 -18.21 -4.25 -1.28
N VAL A 195 -17.70 -4.46 -2.47
CA VAL A 195 -17.21 -5.76 -2.93
C VAL A 195 -15.72 -5.88 -2.61
N VAL A 196 -15.33 -6.94 -1.90
CA VAL A 196 -13.93 -7.21 -1.52
C VAL A 196 -13.40 -8.33 -2.41
N CYS A 197 -12.45 -7.99 -3.30
CA CYS A 197 -11.80 -8.89 -4.24
C CYS A 197 -10.42 -9.37 -3.73
N GLU A 198 -9.83 -10.35 -4.38
CA GLU A 198 -8.45 -10.76 -4.09
C GLU A 198 -7.43 -9.79 -4.66
N GLY A 199 -7.60 -9.39 -5.92
CA GLY A 199 -6.62 -8.60 -6.67
C GLY A 199 -7.10 -7.20 -7.06
N PRO A 200 -6.18 -6.26 -7.28
CA PRO A 200 -6.55 -4.89 -7.62
C PRO A 200 -7.22 -4.78 -8.99
N LEU A 201 -6.88 -5.63 -9.95
CA LEU A 201 -7.51 -5.57 -11.29
C LEU A 201 -8.99 -5.97 -11.24
N ASP A 202 -9.37 -6.88 -10.35
CA ASP A 202 -10.76 -7.29 -10.17
C ASP A 202 -11.56 -6.16 -9.53
N ALA A 203 -11.02 -5.54 -8.49
CA ALA A 203 -11.63 -4.37 -7.86
C ALA A 203 -11.77 -3.19 -8.84
N ILE A 204 -10.72 -2.88 -9.60
CA ILE A 204 -10.75 -1.80 -10.61
C ILE A 204 -11.76 -2.11 -11.71
N SER A 205 -11.83 -3.36 -12.18
CA SER A 205 -12.79 -3.77 -13.20
C SER A 205 -14.24 -3.56 -12.74
N LEU A 206 -14.53 -3.80 -11.47
CA LEU A 206 -15.83 -3.52 -10.86
C LEU A 206 -16.07 -2.01 -10.73
N GLN A 207 -15.07 -1.25 -10.28
CA GLN A 207 -15.20 0.20 -10.13
C GLN A 207 -15.47 0.91 -11.45
N ILE A 208 -14.83 0.48 -12.55
CA ILE A 208 -15.11 1.00 -13.90
C ILE A 208 -16.58 0.77 -14.31
N GLN A 209 -17.23 -0.26 -13.77
CA GLN A 209 -18.65 -0.57 -14.00
C GLN A 209 -19.57 0.09 -12.97
N GLY A 210 -19.06 0.99 -12.13
CA GLY A 210 -19.85 1.70 -11.12
C GLY A 210 -20.13 0.89 -9.85
N VAL A 211 -19.44 -0.23 -9.64
CA VAL A 211 -19.56 -1.04 -8.43
C VAL A 211 -18.46 -0.65 -7.45
N ASN A 212 -18.82 -0.22 -6.25
CA ASN A 212 -17.84 0.06 -5.20
C ASN A 212 -17.10 -1.22 -4.79
N ALA A 213 -15.79 -1.25 -4.96
CA ALA A 213 -14.98 -2.45 -4.75
C ALA A 213 -13.58 -2.11 -4.22
N THR A 214 -13.04 -3.02 -3.44
CA THR A 214 -11.66 -2.99 -2.92
C THR A 214 -10.98 -4.35 -3.10
N CYS A 215 -9.70 -4.45 -2.75
CA CYS A 215 -9.01 -5.73 -2.69
C CYS A 215 -8.03 -5.82 -1.53
N THR A 216 -7.73 -7.07 -1.14
CA THR A 216 -6.79 -7.44 -0.09
C THR A 216 -5.39 -7.80 -0.61
N MET A 217 -5.18 -7.69 -1.94
CA MET A 217 -3.92 -7.99 -2.64
C MET A 217 -3.46 -9.44 -2.49
N GLY A 218 -4.41 -10.35 -2.43
CA GLY A 218 -4.26 -11.80 -2.35
C GLY A 218 -5.23 -12.43 -1.37
N CYS A 219 -5.29 -13.77 -1.36
CA CYS A 219 -6.20 -14.53 -0.51
C CYS A 219 -5.80 -14.56 0.98
N SER A 220 -4.60 -14.10 1.33
CA SER A 220 -4.12 -14.02 2.74
C SER A 220 -4.53 -12.69 3.36
N VAL A 221 -5.75 -12.64 3.87
CA VAL A 221 -6.29 -11.45 4.54
C VAL A 221 -5.66 -11.28 5.91
N SER A 222 -5.19 -10.08 6.22
CA SER A 222 -4.63 -9.74 7.53
C SER A 222 -5.72 -9.31 8.51
N ASP A 223 -5.42 -9.41 9.80
CA ASP A 223 -6.32 -8.89 10.84
C ASP A 223 -6.52 -7.37 10.70
N TYR A 224 -5.50 -6.63 10.23
CA TYR A 224 -5.61 -5.21 9.94
C TYR A 224 -6.64 -4.91 8.85
N GLN A 225 -6.59 -5.65 7.73
CA GLN A 225 -7.55 -5.49 6.64
C GLN A 225 -8.98 -5.84 7.08
N VAL A 226 -9.12 -6.88 7.93
CA VAL A 226 -10.42 -7.23 8.52
C VAL A 226 -10.94 -6.11 9.42
N GLU A 227 -10.09 -5.56 10.28
CA GLU A 227 -10.51 -4.45 11.16
C GLU A 227 -10.86 -3.19 10.34
N ALA A 228 -10.07 -2.85 9.32
CA ALA A 228 -10.39 -1.73 8.42
C ALA A 228 -11.74 -1.92 7.72
N LEU A 229 -12.09 -3.15 7.31
CA LEU A 229 -13.39 -3.45 6.71
C LEU A 229 -14.55 -3.38 7.71
N LYS A 230 -14.32 -3.58 9.01
CA LYS A 230 -15.35 -3.43 10.04
C LYS A 230 -15.82 -1.98 10.24
N GLU A 231 -14.96 -1.02 9.90
CA GLU A 231 -15.32 0.41 9.95
C GLU A 231 -16.26 0.82 8.81
N PHE A 232 -16.43 0.00 7.77
CA PHE A 232 -17.36 0.26 6.70
C PHE A 232 -18.80 0.00 7.15
N ASP A 233 -19.64 1.03 7.12
CA ASP A 233 -21.02 0.95 7.62
C ASP A 233 -21.99 0.22 6.68
N GLY A 234 -21.63 0.09 5.39
CA GLY A 234 -22.44 -0.55 4.38
C GLY A 234 -22.35 -2.09 4.38
N LYS A 235 -22.99 -2.70 3.40
CA LYS A 235 -22.95 -4.15 3.19
C LYS A 235 -21.65 -4.58 2.53
N ILE A 236 -20.93 -5.52 3.14
CA ILE A 236 -19.71 -6.13 2.57
C ILE A 236 -20.11 -7.41 1.82
N ILE A 237 -19.60 -7.55 0.59
CA ILE A 237 -19.77 -8.70 -0.29
C ILE A 237 -18.37 -9.24 -0.62
N ILE A 238 -18.11 -10.49 -0.26
CA ILE A 238 -16.80 -11.13 -0.54
C ILE A 238 -16.85 -11.75 -1.94
N GLY A 239 -16.02 -11.22 -2.84
CA GLY A 239 -15.88 -11.61 -4.24
C GLY A 239 -14.53 -12.27 -4.52
N TYR A 240 -14.19 -13.30 -3.78
CA TYR A 240 -12.93 -14.05 -3.95
C TYR A 240 -13.08 -15.16 -4.99
N ASP A 241 -11.95 -15.59 -5.57
CA ASP A 241 -11.90 -16.67 -6.52
C ASP A 241 -12.46 -17.98 -5.93
N ASN A 242 -13.17 -18.77 -6.73
CA ASN A 242 -13.77 -20.02 -6.28
C ASN A 242 -12.78 -21.19 -6.30
N ASP A 243 -11.53 -20.93 -5.94
CA ASP A 243 -10.50 -21.94 -5.75
C ASP A 243 -10.26 -22.24 -4.26
N GLU A 244 -9.35 -23.18 -3.96
CA GLU A 244 -9.05 -23.56 -2.58
C GLU A 244 -8.38 -22.44 -1.79
N ALA A 245 -7.66 -21.53 -2.43
CA ALA A 245 -7.00 -20.42 -1.78
C ALA A 245 -8.03 -19.33 -1.42
N GLY A 246 -8.91 -18.96 -2.36
CA GLY A 246 -10.00 -18.03 -2.14
C GLY A 246 -10.96 -18.51 -1.06
N LYS A 247 -11.36 -19.78 -1.06
CA LYS A 247 -12.21 -20.36 -0.01
C LYS A 247 -11.59 -20.26 1.38
N ARG A 248 -10.27 -20.49 1.50
CA ARG A 248 -9.56 -20.28 2.78
C ARG A 248 -9.54 -18.81 3.19
N GLY A 249 -9.37 -17.90 2.21
CA GLY A 249 -9.42 -16.46 2.45
C GLY A 249 -10.78 -16.02 3.00
N VAL A 250 -11.86 -16.50 2.40
CA VAL A 250 -13.25 -16.17 2.79
C VAL A 250 -13.52 -16.49 4.27
N SER A 251 -12.96 -17.58 4.81
CA SER A 251 -13.18 -17.95 6.21
C SER A 251 -12.68 -16.91 7.21
N LYS A 252 -11.76 -16.05 6.81
CA LYS A 252 -11.27 -14.92 7.63
C LYS A 252 -12.34 -13.83 7.84
N PHE A 253 -13.31 -13.76 6.95
CA PHE A 253 -14.40 -12.78 7.02
C PHE A 253 -15.60 -13.24 7.84
N ASP A 254 -15.59 -14.45 8.42
CA ASP A 254 -16.68 -14.93 9.27
C ASP A 254 -16.96 -14.00 10.47
N TYR A 255 -15.95 -13.23 10.90
CA TYR A 255 -16.09 -12.21 11.94
C TYR A 255 -16.79 -10.91 11.49
N LEU A 256 -17.00 -10.70 10.18
CA LEU A 256 -17.74 -9.57 9.64
C LEU A 256 -19.26 -9.85 9.57
N ARG A 257 -19.69 -11.07 9.84
CA ARG A 257 -21.10 -11.42 9.91
C ARG A 257 -21.70 -10.78 11.15
N ARG A 258 -22.45 -9.70 10.95
CA ARG A 258 -23.31 -9.07 11.95
C ARG A 258 -24.75 -9.57 11.80
#